data_0f469f4c2281441e466036213fb7fccd
#
_entry.id   0f469f4c2281441e466036213fb7fccd
#
_cell.length_a   1.000
_cell.length_b   1.000
_cell.length_c   1.000
_cell.angle_alpha   90.00
_cell.angle_beta   90.00
_cell.angle_gamma   90.00
#
_symmetry.space_group_name_H-M   'P 1'
#
loop_
_entity.id
_entity.type
_entity.pdbx_description
1 polymer ?
#
loop_
_entity_poly.entity_id
_entity_poly.type
_entity_poly.pdbx_seq_one_letter_code
_entity_poly.pdbx_strand_id
1 'polypeptide(L)'
;MSKELIRLVNCQMAFDDEIVLDDINLYFNDKEFLTLLGPSGCGKTTTLRIIGGFIKPTGGDVLFDGVRINDVPPHKRKVNTVFQKYALFPHLDVYENVAFGLRLAKLPEEEIDERVTEMLEIVSLKGFENRKVSQLSGGQQQRVAIARALVNRPKVLLLDEPLGALDLRLRKDMQNELKRIQQAMGITFIYVTHDQEEALSMSDTVVVMDKGRIQQIGTPEDIYNEPKNAFVADFIGESNILDGIMIEDRLVKFFGRKFKCVDFGFEKNEPVDVVIRPEDIDIVAPDDGHLCGTVTSVTFKGVHYDTIVDFKGFKWLIQTTDFYEVGSYIGIRLEPEDIHIMHKSEYSGMFGDYSSYSAEYDDMDDPDLYPEDAEESEEASEGGKDEE
;
A
#
# COMPACT_ATOMS: atom_id res chain seq x y z
N MET A 1 7.57 -22.38 -6.13
CA MET A 1 8.03 -21.38 -5.14
C MET A 1 9.07 -20.52 -5.83
N SER A 2 8.90 -19.20 -5.83
CA SER A 2 9.89 -18.26 -6.33
C SER A 2 11.17 -18.36 -5.50
N LYS A 3 12.33 -18.19 -6.14
CA LYS A 3 13.63 -18.26 -5.46
C LYS A 3 13.84 -16.95 -4.69
N GLU A 4 14.14 -17.05 -3.39
CA GLU A 4 14.56 -15.90 -2.60
C GLU A 4 15.92 -15.38 -3.11
N LEU A 5 16.01 -14.07 -3.38
CA LEU A 5 17.21 -13.43 -3.91
C LEU A 5 17.90 -12.56 -2.86
N ILE A 6 17.13 -11.76 -2.10
CA ILE A 6 17.66 -10.93 -1.00
C ILE A 6 16.86 -11.25 0.27
N ARG A 7 17.56 -11.25 1.42
CA ARG A 7 16.95 -11.34 2.74
C ARG A 7 17.58 -10.34 3.70
N LEU A 8 16.73 -9.62 4.40
CA LEU A 8 17.08 -8.86 5.60
C LEU A 8 16.72 -9.70 6.82
N VAL A 9 17.65 -9.86 7.75
CA VAL A 9 17.46 -10.66 8.98
C VAL A 9 17.75 -9.79 10.18
N ASN A 10 16.72 -9.51 10.99
CA ASN A 10 16.78 -8.66 12.18
C ASN A 10 17.55 -7.35 11.91
N CYS A 11 17.32 -6.77 10.73
CA CYS A 11 18.06 -5.61 10.26
C CYS A 11 17.68 -4.37 11.06
N GLN A 12 18.67 -3.74 11.69
CA GLN A 12 18.51 -2.54 12.50
C GLN A 12 19.36 -1.40 11.96
N MET A 13 18.87 -0.18 12.10
CA MET A 13 19.61 1.04 11.77
C MET A 13 19.29 2.15 12.74
N ALA A 14 20.31 2.67 13.40
CA ALA A 14 20.23 3.85 14.22
C ALA A 14 21.21 4.91 13.73
N PHE A 15 20.84 6.17 13.77
CA PHE A 15 21.69 7.33 13.59
C PHE A 15 21.75 8.05 14.94
N ASP A 16 22.95 8.14 15.51
CA ASP A 16 23.14 8.57 16.88
C ASP A 16 22.23 7.79 17.84
N ASP A 17 21.27 8.44 18.49
CA ASP A 17 20.32 7.81 19.42
C ASP A 17 18.93 7.53 18.80
N GLU A 18 18.73 7.85 17.51
CA GLU A 18 17.45 7.67 16.81
C GLU A 18 17.41 6.34 16.03
N ILE A 19 16.48 5.46 16.40
CA ILE A 19 16.24 4.20 15.68
C ILE A 19 15.38 4.49 14.47
N VAL A 20 15.94 4.27 13.26
CA VAL A 20 15.26 4.46 11.97
C VAL A 20 14.71 3.15 11.42
N LEU A 21 15.36 2.03 11.70
CA LEU A 21 14.87 0.68 11.38
C LEU A 21 15.00 -0.19 12.62
N ASP A 22 13.89 -0.82 12.98
CA ASP A 22 13.77 -1.67 14.15
C ASP A 22 13.34 -3.08 13.74
N ASP A 23 14.28 -4.03 13.81
CA ASP A 23 14.07 -5.46 13.58
C ASP A 23 13.41 -5.81 12.23
N ILE A 24 13.89 -5.23 11.13
CA ILE A 24 13.36 -5.51 9.80
C ILE A 24 13.73 -6.94 9.36
N ASN A 25 12.71 -7.76 9.17
CA ASN A 25 12.78 -9.09 8.62
C ASN A 25 12.00 -9.13 7.29
N LEU A 26 12.70 -9.18 6.16
CA LEU A 26 12.10 -9.06 4.83
C LEU A 26 12.87 -9.90 3.81
N TYR A 27 12.16 -10.56 2.91
CA TYR A 27 12.74 -11.26 1.78
C TYR A 27 12.23 -10.69 0.46
N PHE A 28 13.05 -10.77 -0.57
CA PHE A 28 12.76 -10.34 -1.93
C PHE A 28 12.98 -11.52 -2.87
N ASN A 29 11.98 -11.83 -3.67
CA ASN A 29 12.05 -12.94 -4.61
C ASN A 29 12.71 -12.52 -5.94
N ASP A 30 13.24 -13.53 -6.64
CA ASP A 30 13.77 -13.33 -7.99
C ASP A 30 12.63 -12.97 -8.97
N LYS A 31 12.85 -11.92 -9.78
CA LYS A 31 11.92 -11.39 -10.79
C LYS A 31 10.64 -10.80 -10.25
N GLU A 32 10.60 -10.41 -8.99
CA GLU A 32 9.48 -9.78 -8.34
C GLU A 32 9.54 -8.25 -8.48
N PHE A 33 8.40 -7.61 -8.59
CA PHE A 33 8.23 -6.17 -8.39
C PHE A 33 7.74 -5.95 -6.97
N LEU A 34 8.63 -5.61 -6.04
CA LEU A 34 8.28 -5.35 -4.65
C LEU A 34 8.35 -3.86 -4.35
N THR A 35 7.30 -3.35 -3.71
CA THR A 35 7.24 -1.94 -3.27
C THR A 35 7.32 -1.81 -1.76
N LEU A 36 8.23 -0.94 -1.29
CA LEU A 36 8.24 -0.42 0.07
C LEU A 36 7.38 0.83 0.11
N LEU A 37 6.26 0.78 0.81
CA LEU A 37 5.26 1.83 0.90
C LEU A 37 5.15 2.34 2.34
N GLY A 38 4.88 3.63 2.56
CA GLY A 38 4.69 4.21 3.89
C GLY A 38 4.92 5.72 3.92
N PRO A 39 4.65 6.40 5.03
CA PRO A 39 4.83 7.83 5.18
C PRO A 39 6.30 8.25 5.11
N SER A 40 6.55 9.55 4.96
CA SER A 40 7.90 10.10 4.97
C SER A 40 8.59 9.82 6.31
N GLY A 41 9.86 9.40 6.26
CA GLY A 41 10.64 9.11 7.47
C GLY A 41 10.48 7.70 8.05
N CYS A 42 9.58 6.84 7.53
CA CYS A 42 9.37 5.49 8.08
C CYS A 42 10.49 4.46 7.78
N GLY A 43 11.60 4.85 7.10
CA GLY A 43 12.76 3.99 6.90
C GLY A 43 12.91 3.37 5.51
N LYS A 44 12.02 3.60 4.53
CA LYS A 44 12.06 3.01 3.17
C LYS A 44 13.38 3.25 2.43
N THR A 45 13.75 4.53 2.25
CA THR A 45 15.03 4.92 1.60
C THR A 45 16.23 4.38 2.36
N THR A 46 16.16 4.32 3.71
CA THR A 46 17.21 3.73 4.54
C THR A 46 17.37 2.24 4.24
N THR A 47 16.28 1.50 4.18
CA THR A 47 16.28 0.07 3.78
C THR A 47 16.87 -0.12 2.41
N LEU A 48 16.48 0.69 1.42
CA LEU A 48 17.02 0.63 0.07
C LEU A 48 18.52 0.93 0.04
N ARG A 49 19.00 1.92 0.80
CA ARG A 49 20.43 2.27 0.91
C ARG A 49 21.25 1.17 1.58
N ILE A 50 20.69 0.45 2.55
CA ILE A 50 21.31 -0.73 3.17
C ILE A 50 21.47 -1.84 2.13
N ILE A 51 20.44 -2.16 1.36
CA ILE A 51 20.48 -3.17 0.28
C ILE A 51 21.50 -2.75 -0.79
N GLY A 52 21.54 -1.48 -1.16
CA GLY A 52 22.49 -0.90 -2.11
C GLY A 52 23.95 -0.87 -1.60
N GLY A 53 24.15 -0.99 -0.28
CA GLY A 53 25.47 -0.93 0.36
C GLY A 53 26.02 0.48 0.54
N PHE A 54 25.18 1.52 0.44
CA PHE A 54 25.55 2.91 0.69
C PHE A 54 25.67 3.22 2.17
N ILE A 55 24.93 2.49 3.01
CA ILE A 55 25.06 2.52 4.47
C ILE A 55 25.12 1.09 5.00
N LYS A 56 25.80 0.91 6.12
CA LYS A 56 25.91 -0.38 6.81
C LYS A 56 24.87 -0.41 7.94
N PRO A 57 24.07 -1.48 8.09
CA PRO A 57 23.14 -1.59 9.21
C PRO A 57 23.92 -1.64 10.53
N THR A 58 23.31 -1.11 11.60
CA THR A 58 23.89 -1.15 12.96
C THR A 58 23.73 -2.53 13.59
N GLY A 59 22.74 -3.32 13.17
CA GLY A 59 22.49 -4.70 13.59
C GLY A 59 21.89 -5.54 12.48
N GLY A 60 21.94 -6.86 12.64
CA GLY A 60 21.38 -7.81 11.70
C GLY A 60 22.20 -8.01 10.42
N ASP A 61 21.64 -8.77 9.49
CA ASP A 61 22.32 -9.22 8.29
C ASP A 61 21.55 -8.94 7.01
N VAL A 62 22.30 -8.62 5.94
CA VAL A 62 21.81 -8.54 4.57
C VAL A 62 22.41 -9.71 3.78
N LEU A 63 21.54 -10.58 3.29
CA LEU A 63 21.94 -11.74 2.49
C LEU A 63 21.56 -11.51 1.01
N PHE A 64 22.42 -11.93 0.09
CA PHE A 64 22.19 -11.98 -1.35
C PHE A 64 22.52 -13.37 -1.87
N ASP A 65 21.57 -14.07 -2.48
CA ASP A 65 21.71 -15.50 -2.84
C ASP A 65 22.22 -16.35 -1.65
N GLY A 66 21.73 -16.05 -0.42
CA GLY A 66 22.15 -16.72 0.81
C GLY A 66 23.54 -16.32 1.36
N VAL A 67 24.27 -15.43 0.70
CA VAL A 67 25.59 -14.95 1.12
C VAL A 67 25.46 -13.58 1.80
N ARG A 68 26.05 -13.43 2.98
CA ARG A 68 26.10 -12.16 3.71
C ARG A 68 26.90 -11.09 2.95
N ILE A 69 26.27 -9.92 2.74
CA ILE A 69 26.85 -8.82 1.96
C ILE A 69 27.03 -7.52 2.72
N ASN A 70 26.89 -7.49 4.05
CA ASN A 70 26.99 -6.25 4.85
C ASN A 70 28.27 -5.45 4.57
N ASP A 71 29.39 -6.16 4.36
CA ASP A 71 30.73 -5.58 4.15
C ASP A 71 31.11 -5.45 2.66
N VAL A 72 30.21 -5.82 1.75
CA VAL A 72 30.45 -5.70 0.30
C VAL A 72 30.12 -4.27 -0.14
N PRO A 73 31.07 -3.53 -0.72
CA PRO A 73 30.84 -2.15 -1.15
C PRO A 73 29.88 -2.09 -2.35
N PRO A 74 29.17 -0.95 -2.56
CA PRO A 74 28.11 -0.80 -3.58
C PRO A 74 28.52 -1.29 -4.98
N HIS A 75 29.69 -0.90 -5.46
CA HIS A 75 30.18 -1.23 -6.81
C HIS A 75 30.48 -2.72 -7.05
N LYS A 76 30.49 -3.55 -5.98
CA LYS A 76 30.65 -5.00 -6.07
C LYS A 76 29.37 -5.77 -5.86
N ARG A 77 28.27 -5.08 -5.50
CA ARG A 77 26.95 -5.72 -5.37
C ARG A 77 26.31 -5.90 -6.75
N LYS A 78 25.53 -6.95 -6.91
CA LYS A 78 24.80 -7.23 -8.17
C LYS A 78 23.46 -6.47 -8.21
N VAL A 79 23.46 -5.24 -7.69
CA VAL A 79 22.32 -4.33 -7.64
C VAL A 79 22.72 -2.99 -8.24
N ASN A 80 21.79 -2.31 -8.90
CA ASN A 80 21.97 -0.94 -9.35
C ASN A 80 20.86 -0.06 -8.79
N THR A 81 21.13 1.25 -8.65
CA THR A 81 20.21 2.19 -8.03
C THR A 81 19.89 3.34 -8.97
N VAL A 82 18.62 3.68 -9.10
CA VAL A 82 18.12 4.93 -9.69
C VAL A 82 17.68 5.83 -8.53
N PHE A 83 18.33 6.97 -8.40
CA PHE A 83 18.05 7.95 -7.36
C PHE A 83 16.90 8.89 -7.77
N GLN A 84 16.22 9.48 -6.81
CA GLN A 84 15.10 10.43 -6.99
C GLN A 84 15.40 11.57 -7.97
N LYS A 85 16.64 12.11 -7.97
CA LYS A 85 17.08 13.16 -8.90
C LYS A 85 17.79 12.62 -10.15
N TYR A 86 17.59 11.34 -10.50
CA TYR A 86 18.15 10.64 -11.66
C TYR A 86 19.68 10.62 -11.73
N ALA A 87 20.38 11.59 -11.19
CA ALA A 87 21.85 11.72 -11.15
C ALA A 87 22.53 11.50 -12.51
N LEU A 88 21.93 12.00 -13.61
CA LEU A 88 22.54 11.95 -14.93
C LEU A 88 23.76 12.88 -15.00
N PHE A 89 24.74 12.51 -15.83
CA PHE A 89 25.90 13.33 -16.09
C PHE A 89 25.55 14.44 -17.09
N PRO A 90 25.47 15.71 -16.67
CA PRO A 90 24.92 16.78 -17.53
C PRO A 90 25.84 17.17 -18.70
N HIS A 91 27.12 16.82 -18.63
CA HIS A 91 28.14 17.07 -19.68
C HIS A 91 28.18 15.97 -20.74
N LEU A 92 27.54 14.82 -20.49
CA LEU A 92 27.44 13.70 -21.42
C LEU A 92 26.09 13.74 -22.16
N ASP A 93 26.05 13.18 -23.37
CA ASP A 93 24.80 12.90 -24.07
C ASP A 93 24.08 11.64 -23.53
N VAL A 94 22.99 11.25 -24.18
CA VAL A 94 22.21 10.06 -23.79
C VAL A 94 23.02 8.80 -23.93
N TYR A 95 23.69 8.60 -25.07
CA TYR A 95 24.51 7.44 -25.35
C TYR A 95 25.62 7.28 -24.30
N GLU A 96 26.39 8.35 -24.09
CA GLU A 96 27.50 8.39 -23.14
C GLU A 96 27.05 8.14 -21.69
N ASN A 97 25.88 8.67 -21.28
CA ASN A 97 25.32 8.37 -19.98
C ASN A 97 25.06 6.88 -19.79
N VAL A 98 24.46 6.21 -20.78
CA VAL A 98 24.16 4.77 -20.72
C VAL A 98 25.44 3.95 -20.82
N ALA A 99 26.36 4.29 -21.73
CA ALA A 99 27.63 3.60 -21.96
C ALA A 99 28.62 3.70 -20.79
N PHE A 100 28.46 4.69 -19.91
CA PHE A 100 29.43 5.02 -18.86
C PHE A 100 29.89 3.84 -18.03
N GLY A 101 28.95 3.02 -17.53
CA GLY A 101 29.27 1.84 -16.72
C GLY A 101 30.01 0.75 -17.50
N LEU A 102 29.67 0.56 -18.76
CA LEU A 102 30.30 -0.43 -19.63
C LEU A 102 31.74 -0.05 -19.98
N ARG A 103 31.96 1.25 -20.22
CA ARG A 103 33.35 1.75 -20.43
C ARG A 103 34.21 1.64 -19.19
N LEU A 104 33.65 1.90 -18.01
CA LEU A 104 34.34 1.70 -16.75
C LEU A 104 34.72 0.21 -16.54
N ALA A 105 33.87 -0.71 -17.00
CA ALA A 105 34.13 -2.13 -17.03
C ALA A 105 35.12 -2.55 -18.14
N LYS A 106 35.57 -1.61 -19.00
CA LYS A 106 36.51 -1.83 -20.11
C LYS A 106 36.02 -2.86 -21.13
N LEU A 107 34.74 -2.89 -21.44
CA LEU A 107 34.17 -3.71 -22.50
C LEU A 107 34.62 -3.19 -23.87
N PRO A 108 34.68 -4.04 -24.92
CA PRO A 108 34.91 -3.62 -26.29
C PRO A 108 33.86 -2.64 -26.77
N GLU A 109 34.20 -1.63 -27.59
CA GLU A 109 33.29 -0.62 -28.10
C GLU A 109 32.10 -1.23 -28.90
N GLU A 110 32.36 -2.31 -29.65
CA GLU A 110 31.31 -3.02 -30.40
C GLU A 110 30.26 -3.62 -29.48
N GLU A 111 30.64 -4.21 -28.35
CA GLU A 111 29.73 -4.72 -27.33
C GLU A 111 29.02 -3.59 -26.60
N ILE A 112 29.69 -2.47 -26.36
CA ILE A 112 29.05 -1.26 -25.75
C ILE A 112 27.95 -0.74 -26.67
N ASP A 113 28.24 -0.58 -27.96
CA ASP A 113 27.29 -0.06 -28.94
C ASP A 113 26.04 -0.96 -29.06
N GLU A 114 26.23 -2.26 -29.13
CA GLU A 114 25.15 -3.24 -29.16
C GLU A 114 24.24 -3.12 -27.91
N ARG A 115 24.86 -3.14 -26.72
CA ARG A 115 24.10 -3.09 -25.45
C ARG A 115 23.40 -1.76 -25.22
N VAL A 116 24.03 -0.64 -25.58
CA VAL A 116 23.42 0.69 -25.44
C VAL A 116 22.25 0.83 -26.40
N THR A 117 22.40 0.39 -27.65
CA THR A 117 21.33 0.43 -28.65
C THR A 117 20.14 -0.42 -28.21
N GLU A 118 20.37 -1.67 -27.78
CA GLU A 118 19.33 -2.55 -27.21
C GLU A 118 18.61 -1.87 -26.03
N MET A 119 19.36 -1.29 -25.12
CA MET A 119 18.80 -0.66 -23.92
C MET A 119 17.97 0.57 -24.24
N LEU A 120 18.44 1.43 -25.17
CA LEU A 120 17.68 2.60 -25.60
C LEU A 120 16.37 2.21 -26.33
N GLU A 121 16.38 1.08 -27.02
CA GLU A 121 15.17 0.53 -27.63
C GLU A 121 14.17 0.03 -26.57
N ILE A 122 14.66 -0.69 -25.52
CA ILE A 122 13.86 -1.17 -24.40
C ILE A 122 13.18 -0.02 -23.65
N VAL A 123 13.88 1.10 -23.41
CA VAL A 123 13.33 2.25 -22.69
C VAL A 123 12.62 3.27 -23.62
N SER A 124 12.35 2.90 -24.89
CA SER A 124 11.66 3.74 -25.87
C SER A 124 12.35 5.10 -26.16
N LEU A 125 13.68 5.09 -26.20
CA LEU A 125 14.52 6.25 -26.49
C LEU A 125 15.41 6.09 -27.74
N LYS A 126 15.06 5.17 -28.66
CA LYS A 126 15.74 5.02 -29.94
C LYS A 126 15.69 6.34 -30.74
N GLY A 127 16.82 6.78 -31.27
CA GLY A 127 16.98 8.05 -31.97
C GLY A 127 17.27 9.27 -31.08
N PHE A 128 17.49 9.04 -29.77
CA PHE A 128 17.86 10.08 -28.80
C PHE A 128 19.34 10.07 -28.43
N GLU A 129 20.14 9.17 -28.99
CA GLU A 129 21.51 8.85 -28.60
C GLU A 129 22.40 10.11 -28.43
N ASN A 130 22.33 11.02 -29.39
CA ASN A 130 23.16 12.25 -29.44
C ASN A 130 22.52 13.47 -28.74
N ARG A 131 21.38 13.33 -28.07
CA ARG A 131 20.74 14.45 -27.36
C ARG A 131 21.44 14.71 -26.02
N LYS A 132 21.57 15.99 -25.67
CA LYS A 132 22.05 16.39 -24.34
C LYS A 132 20.94 16.18 -23.29
N VAL A 133 21.34 15.88 -22.05
CA VAL A 133 20.43 15.71 -20.92
C VAL A 133 19.48 16.93 -20.75
N SER A 134 19.99 18.16 -20.97
CA SER A 134 19.21 19.39 -20.86
C SER A 134 18.11 19.55 -21.91
N GLN A 135 18.09 18.74 -22.96
CA GLN A 135 17.09 18.75 -24.03
C GLN A 135 15.97 17.72 -23.79
N LEU A 136 16.04 16.97 -22.69
CA LEU A 136 15.11 15.91 -22.37
C LEU A 136 14.05 16.38 -21.37
N SER A 137 12.82 15.89 -21.54
CA SER A 137 11.78 16.01 -20.51
C SER A 137 12.15 15.18 -19.26
N GLY A 138 11.51 15.45 -18.11
CA GLY A 138 11.75 14.70 -16.88
C GLY A 138 11.58 13.18 -17.05
N GLY A 139 10.51 12.73 -17.71
CA GLY A 139 10.32 11.30 -18.00
C GLY A 139 11.37 10.71 -18.95
N GLN A 140 11.87 11.49 -19.92
CA GLN A 140 12.98 11.05 -20.78
C GLN A 140 14.29 10.94 -19.99
N GLN A 141 14.58 11.90 -19.09
CA GLN A 141 15.73 11.82 -18.20
C GLN A 141 15.67 10.59 -17.30
N GLN A 142 14.50 10.30 -16.76
CA GLN A 142 14.27 9.10 -15.95
C GLN A 142 14.56 7.83 -16.75
N ARG A 143 14.03 7.71 -17.98
CA ARG A 143 14.31 6.54 -18.86
C ARG A 143 15.80 6.38 -19.14
N VAL A 144 16.52 7.47 -19.35
CA VAL A 144 18.01 7.42 -19.50
C VAL A 144 18.66 6.90 -18.23
N ALA A 145 18.21 7.33 -17.03
CA ALA A 145 18.75 6.84 -15.76
C ALA A 145 18.49 5.34 -15.56
N ILE A 146 17.28 4.88 -15.91
CA ILE A 146 16.91 3.46 -15.89
C ILE A 146 17.77 2.68 -16.88
N ALA A 147 17.91 3.15 -18.13
CA ALA A 147 18.77 2.53 -19.14
C ALA A 147 20.23 2.38 -18.66
N ARG A 148 20.80 3.45 -18.08
CA ARG A 148 22.13 3.44 -17.48
C ARG A 148 22.28 2.41 -16.35
N ALA A 149 21.24 2.25 -15.55
CA ALA A 149 21.25 1.26 -14.48
C ALA A 149 21.11 -0.17 -15.01
N LEU A 150 20.29 -0.39 -16.05
CA LEU A 150 20.00 -1.71 -16.58
C LEU A 150 21.04 -2.25 -17.56
N VAL A 151 21.78 -1.40 -18.27
CA VAL A 151 22.75 -1.79 -19.31
C VAL A 151 23.85 -2.73 -18.75
N ASN A 152 24.15 -2.64 -17.46
CA ASN A 152 25.09 -3.52 -16.76
C ASN A 152 24.49 -4.89 -16.40
N ARG A 153 23.24 -5.17 -16.76
CA ARG A 153 22.49 -6.40 -16.49
C ARG A 153 22.53 -6.80 -15.00
N PRO A 154 22.11 -5.91 -14.08
CA PRO A 154 22.04 -6.24 -12.66
C PRO A 154 20.96 -7.31 -12.41
N LYS A 155 21.05 -8.02 -11.27
CA LYS A 155 19.95 -8.90 -10.84
C LYS A 155 18.81 -8.16 -10.18
N VAL A 156 19.10 -6.99 -9.59
CA VAL A 156 18.13 -6.17 -8.87
C VAL A 156 18.31 -4.70 -9.27
N LEU A 157 17.19 -4.03 -9.52
CA LEU A 157 17.11 -2.59 -9.68
C LEU A 157 16.44 -1.97 -8.45
N LEU A 158 17.12 -1.03 -7.81
CA LEU A 158 16.63 -0.25 -6.68
C LEU A 158 16.15 1.11 -7.20
N LEU A 159 14.92 1.49 -6.88
CA LEU A 159 14.25 2.69 -7.36
C LEU A 159 13.78 3.53 -6.16
N ASP A 160 14.39 4.68 -5.92
CA ASP A 160 14.10 5.56 -4.78
C ASP A 160 13.23 6.74 -5.25
N GLU A 161 11.91 6.65 -5.03
CA GLU A 161 10.88 7.63 -5.43
C GLU A 161 11.03 8.17 -6.88
N PRO A 162 11.18 7.30 -7.88
CA PRO A 162 11.59 7.74 -9.21
C PRO A 162 10.51 8.59 -9.93
N LEU A 163 9.23 8.47 -9.56
CA LEU A 163 8.11 9.16 -10.21
C LEU A 163 7.69 10.46 -9.52
N GLY A 164 8.22 10.75 -8.33
CA GLY A 164 7.78 11.87 -7.49
C GLY A 164 7.90 13.27 -8.12
N ALA A 165 8.77 13.44 -9.12
CA ALA A 165 8.97 14.73 -9.81
C ALA A 165 8.15 14.89 -11.10
N LEU A 166 7.29 13.91 -11.45
CA LEU A 166 6.51 13.91 -12.70
C LEU A 166 5.08 14.40 -12.48
N ASP A 167 4.51 15.04 -13.51
CA ASP A 167 3.08 15.34 -13.53
C ASP A 167 2.24 14.05 -13.62
N LEU A 168 0.95 14.14 -13.27
CA LEU A 168 0.06 12.98 -13.13
C LEU A 168 -0.02 12.11 -14.39
N ARG A 169 -0.12 12.74 -15.58
CA ARG A 169 -0.25 11.99 -16.84
C ARG A 169 1.04 11.24 -17.17
N LEU A 170 2.17 11.94 -17.06
CA LEU A 170 3.48 11.36 -17.34
C LEU A 170 3.82 10.27 -16.31
N ARG A 171 3.35 10.42 -15.05
CA ARG A 171 3.51 9.42 -14.01
C ARG A 171 2.81 8.11 -14.38
N LYS A 172 1.55 8.16 -14.83
CA LYS A 172 0.80 6.96 -15.28
C LYS A 172 1.45 6.27 -16.47
N ASP A 173 1.93 7.03 -17.44
CA ASP A 173 2.65 6.47 -18.59
C ASP A 173 3.95 5.75 -18.13
N MET A 174 4.66 6.34 -17.16
CA MET A 174 5.90 5.78 -16.63
C MET A 174 5.68 4.56 -15.72
N GLN A 175 4.57 4.47 -14.98
CA GLN A 175 4.19 3.28 -14.22
C GLN A 175 4.06 2.06 -15.15
N ASN A 176 3.29 2.20 -16.22
CA ASN A 176 3.12 1.15 -17.23
C ASN A 176 4.47 0.76 -17.88
N GLU A 177 5.30 1.75 -18.17
CA GLU A 177 6.61 1.52 -18.78
C GLU A 177 7.57 0.78 -17.83
N LEU A 178 7.60 1.13 -16.54
CA LEU A 178 8.41 0.43 -15.53
C LEU A 178 8.01 -1.04 -15.40
N LYS A 179 6.71 -1.33 -15.33
CA LYS A 179 6.23 -2.71 -15.26
C LYS A 179 6.59 -3.50 -16.53
N ARG A 180 6.44 -2.88 -17.72
CA ARG A 180 6.86 -3.47 -19.00
C ARG A 180 8.37 -3.76 -19.05
N ILE A 181 9.21 -2.82 -18.61
CA ILE A 181 10.66 -2.98 -18.57
C ILE A 181 11.04 -4.12 -17.62
N GLN A 182 10.46 -4.17 -16.42
CA GLN A 182 10.73 -5.21 -15.43
C GLN A 182 10.42 -6.60 -16.01
N GLN A 183 9.26 -6.76 -16.64
CA GLN A 183 8.84 -8.01 -17.27
C GLN A 183 9.77 -8.40 -18.45
N ALA A 184 10.12 -7.45 -19.31
CA ALA A 184 10.99 -7.69 -20.47
C ALA A 184 12.41 -8.11 -20.04
N MET A 185 12.94 -7.49 -18.98
CA MET A 185 14.28 -7.79 -18.45
C MET A 185 14.31 -9.02 -17.55
N GLY A 186 13.17 -9.42 -16.96
CA GLY A 186 13.07 -10.55 -16.04
C GLY A 186 13.98 -10.41 -14.81
N ILE A 187 14.06 -9.21 -14.23
CA ILE A 187 14.86 -8.90 -13.04
C ILE A 187 13.98 -8.44 -11.88
N THR A 188 14.51 -8.44 -10.67
CA THR A 188 13.81 -7.97 -9.48
C THR A 188 13.85 -6.44 -9.39
N PHE A 189 12.70 -5.80 -9.17
CA PHE A 189 12.59 -4.39 -8.84
C PHE A 189 12.27 -4.22 -7.36
N ILE A 190 13.01 -3.34 -6.68
CA ILE A 190 12.68 -2.86 -5.33
C ILE A 190 12.38 -1.38 -5.46
N TYR A 191 11.12 -1.05 -5.28
CA TYR A 191 10.58 0.27 -5.52
C TYR A 191 10.22 0.94 -4.19
N VAL A 192 10.57 2.21 -4.03
CA VAL A 192 10.21 3.01 -2.85
C VAL A 192 9.26 4.11 -3.30
N THR A 193 8.14 4.24 -2.63
CA THR A 193 7.17 5.32 -2.84
C THR A 193 6.41 5.65 -1.57
N HIS A 194 5.75 6.78 -1.54
CA HIS A 194 4.70 7.13 -0.59
C HIS A 194 3.32 7.23 -1.27
N ASP A 195 3.25 6.96 -2.58
CA ASP A 195 2.04 7.00 -3.39
C ASP A 195 1.40 5.61 -3.41
N GLN A 196 0.16 5.54 -2.93
CA GLN A 196 -0.61 4.30 -2.81
C GLN A 196 -0.98 3.75 -4.20
N GLU A 197 -1.39 4.63 -5.14
CA GLU A 197 -1.77 4.24 -6.50
C GLU A 197 -0.59 3.55 -7.21
N GLU A 198 0.63 4.07 -7.03
CA GLU A 198 1.85 3.45 -7.58
C GLU A 198 2.07 2.04 -7.01
N ALA A 199 1.97 1.90 -5.67
CA ALA A 199 2.19 0.63 -5.02
C ALA A 199 1.16 -0.42 -5.42
N LEU A 200 -0.13 -0.06 -5.41
CA LEU A 200 -1.22 -1.00 -5.72
C LEU A 200 -1.26 -1.39 -7.20
N SER A 201 -0.91 -0.48 -8.14
CA SER A 201 -1.01 -0.73 -9.58
C SER A 201 0.15 -1.50 -10.18
N MET A 202 1.37 -1.37 -9.61
CA MET A 202 2.58 -1.92 -10.23
C MET A 202 3.13 -3.17 -9.54
N SER A 203 2.87 -3.37 -8.25
CA SER A 203 3.58 -4.35 -7.44
C SER A 203 3.02 -5.76 -7.56
N ASP A 204 3.89 -6.75 -7.40
CA ASP A 204 3.50 -8.12 -7.09
C ASP A 204 3.36 -8.29 -5.58
N THR A 205 4.21 -7.57 -4.80
CA THR A 205 4.19 -7.55 -3.33
C THR A 205 4.35 -6.12 -2.83
N VAL A 206 3.51 -5.72 -1.87
CA VAL A 206 3.60 -4.45 -1.15
C VAL A 206 4.03 -4.70 0.29
N VAL A 207 4.99 -3.92 0.77
CA VAL A 207 5.45 -3.89 2.16
C VAL A 207 5.09 -2.53 2.74
N VAL A 208 4.11 -2.51 3.62
CA VAL A 208 3.71 -1.29 4.32
C VAL A 208 4.59 -1.09 5.54
N MET A 209 5.20 0.08 5.65
CA MET A 209 6.13 0.44 6.74
C MET A 209 5.65 1.68 7.50
N ASP A 210 5.78 1.65 8.83
CA ASP A 210 5.64 2.83 9.69
C ASP A 210 6.64 2.77 10.84
N LYS A 211 7.16 3.93 11.25
CA LYS A 211 8.07 4.11 12.40
C LYS A 211 9.22 3.08 12.45
N GLY A 212 9.81 2.78 11.29
CA GLY A 212 10.94 1.85 11.18
C GLY A 212 10.57 0.37 11.28
N ARG A 213 9.28 0.02 11.27
CA ARG A 213 8.77 -1.35 11.35
C ARG A 213 7.92 -1.72 10.14
N ILE A 214 7.83 -3.00 9.84
CA ILE A 214 6.91 -3.52 8.85
C ILE A 214 5.55 -3.73 9.52
N GLN A 215 4.51 -3.11 8.95
CA GLN A 215 3.13 -3.25 9.41
C GLN A 215 2.44 -4.42 8.73
N GLN A 216 2.61 -4.55 7.41
CA GLN A 216 2.02 -5.64 6.64
C GLN A 216 2.85 -5.93 5.38
N ILE A 217 2.83 -7.19 4.94
CA ILE A 217 3.34 -7.66 3.65
C ILE A 217 2.24 -8.48 3.01
N GLY A 218 1.93 -8.21 1.75
CA GLY A 218 0.91 -8.95 0.98
C GLY A 218 0.87 -8.53 -0.48
N THR A 219 -0.03 -9.14 -1.24
CA THR A 219 -0.39 -8.64 -2.56
C THR A 219 -1.11 -7.29 -2.45
N PRO A 220 -1.20 -6.49 -3.53
CA PRO A 220 -2.01 -5.27 -3.52
C PRO A 220 -3.43 -5.50 -3.01
N GLU A 221 -4.08 -6.57 -3.46
CA GLU A 221 -5.43 -6.95 -3.06
C GLU A 221 -5.51 -7.28 -1.56
N ASP A 222 -4.56 -8.07 -1.01
CA ASP A 222 -4.52 -8.40 0.42
C ASP A 222 -4.34 -7.14 1.29
N ILE A 223 -3.48 -6.22 0.86
CA ILE A 223 -3.20 -4.97 1.60
C ILE A 223 -4.42 -4.06 1.65
N TYR A 224 -5.20 -4.02 0.56
CA TYR A 224 -6.39 -3.17 0.46
C TYR A 224 -7.61 -3.78 1.17
N ASN A 225 -7.90 -5.06 0.90
CA ASN A 225 -9.12 -5.72 1.36
C ASN A 225 -8.99 -6.30 2.78
N GLU A 226 -7.78 -6.74 3.18
CA GLU A 226 -7.51 -7.40 4.46
C GLU A 226 -6.41 -6.67 5.25
N PRO A 227 -6.58 -5.38 5.58
CA PRO A 227 -5.60 -4.65 6.37
C PRO A 227 -5.45 -5.27 7.77
N LYS A 228 -4.21 -5.35 8.27
CA LYS A 228 -3.92 -5.97 9.58
C LYS A 228 -4.17 -5.08 10.78
N ASN A 229 -4.21 -3.77 10.58
CA ASN A 229 -4.45 -2.78 11.63
C ASN A 229 -5.00 -1.48 11.06
N ALA A 230 -5.49 -0.61 11.92
CA ALA A 230 -6.10 0.67 11.57
C ALA A 230 -5.17 1.58 10.76
N PHE A 231 -3.84 1.55 11.01
CA PHE A 231 -2.89 2.32 10.22
C PHE A 231 -2.86 1.87 8.75
N VAL A 232 -2.79 0.56 8.50
CA VAL A 232 -2.77 0.05 7.12
C VAL A 232 -4.08 0.37 6.41
N ALA A 233 -5.22 0.18 7.10
CA ALA A 233 -6.55 0.47 6.55
C ALA A 233 -6.67 1.92 6.09
N ASP A 234 -6.31 2.87 6.95
CA ASP A 234 -6.39 4.32 6.70
C ASP A 234 -5.32 4.79 5.70
N PHE A 235 -4.09 4.26 5.83
CA PHE A 235 -2.99 4.67 4.98
C PHE A 235 -3.13 4.21 3.52
N ILE A 236 -3.80 3.08 3.25
CA ILE A 236 -3.93 2.53 1.89
C ILE A 236 -5.13 3.08 1.13
N GLY A 237 -6.14 3.55 1.82
CA GLY A 237 -7.35 4.12 1.24
C GLY A 237 -8.25 4.70 2.30
N GLU A 238 -9.18 5.53 1.90
CA GLU A 238 -10.20 6.04 2.81
C GLU A 238 -10.99 4.86 3.41
N SER A 239 -11.31 4.93 4.72
CA SER A 239 -11.97 3.85 5.44
C SER A 239 -12.87 4.40 6.53
N ASN A 240 -14.00 3.75 6.75
CA ASN A 240 -14.76 3.90 7.98
C ASN A 240 -14.20 2.89 8.98
N ILE A 241 -13.57 3.37 10.05
CA ILE A 241 -12.99 2.53 11.10
C ILE A 241 -13.77 2.75 12.38
N LEU A 242 -14.29 1.66 12.95
CA LEU A 242 -15.19 1.67 14.10
C LEU A 242 -14.67 0.77 15.21
N ASP A 243 -15.08 1.08 16.45
CA ASP A 243 -14.97 0.12 17.55
C ASP A 243 -16.07 -0.93 17.46
N GLY A 244 -15.68 -2.18 17.66
CA GLY A 244 -16.59 -3.30 17.69
C GLY A 244 -16.23 -4.35 18.74
N ILE A 245 -17.14 -5.29 18.96
CA ILE A 245 -16.92 -6.44 19.82
C ILE A 245 -17.23 -7.69 18.99
N MET A 246 -16.26 -8.57 18.83
CA MET A 246 -16.48 -9.85 18.18
C MET A 246 -17.21 -10.79 19.15
N ILE A 247 -18.51 -10.97 18.94
CA ILE A 247 -19.37 -11.78 19.82
C ILE A 247 -18.96 -13.27 19.74
N GLU A 248 -18.76 -13.73 18.52
CA GLU A 248 -18.26 -15.06 18.15
C GLU A 248 -17.79 -15.01 16.70
N ASP A 249 -17.14 -16.06 16.21
CA ASP A 249 -16.71 -16.13 14.80
C ASP A 249 -17.86 -15.78 13.85
N ARG A 250 -17.60 -14.87 12.93
CA ARG A 250 -18.53 -14.37 11.91
C ARG A 250 -19.70 -13.54 12.46
N LEU A 251 -19.60 -13.03 13.69
CA LEU A 251 -20.61 -12.19 14.29
C LEU A 251 -19.99 -11.06 15.11
N VAL A 252 -20.05 -9.85 14.63
CA VAL A 252 -19.52 -8.65 15.29
C VAL A 252 -20.68 -7.74 15.75
N LYS A 253 -20.46 -7.04 16.86
CA LYS A 253 -21.38 -6.02 17.38
C LYS A 253 -20.71 -4.65 17.30
N PHE A 254 -21.37 -3.68 16.69
CA PHE A 254 -21.04 -2.25 16.73
C PHE A 254 -22.33 -1.43 16.63
N PHE A 255 -22.33 -0.20 17.14
CA PHE A 255 -23.53 0.65 17.27
C PHE A 255 -24.72 -0.06 17.97
N GLY A 256 -24.44 -0.92 18.94
CA GLY A 256 -25.48 -1.69 19.65
C GLY A 256 -26.14 -2.81 18.84
N ARG A 257 -25.79 -3.01 17.56
CA ARG A 257 -26.38 -4.00 16.65
C ARG A 257 -25.40 -5.09 16.28
N LYS A 258 -25.93 -6.28 15.98
CA LYS A 258 -25.15 -7.46 15.56
C LYS A 258 -25.13 -7.55 14.04
N PHE A 259 -23.94 -7.69 13.48
CA PHE A 259 -23.69 -7.85 12.03
C PHE A 259 -22.97 -9.17 11.77
N LYS A 260 -23.39 -9.83 10.71
CA LYS A 260 -22.61 -10.98 10.19
C LYS A 260 -21.39 -10.45 9.45
N CYS A 261 -20.26 -11.14 9.59
CA CYS A 261 -19.03 -10.89 8.82
C CYS A 261 -18.43 -12.22 8.37
N VAL A 262 -17.36 -12.18 7.59
CA VAL A 262 -16.68 -13.38 7.09
C VAL A 262 -15.51 -13.79 7.97
N ASP A 263 -15.01 -12.90 8.82
CA ASP A 263 -13.84 -13.09 9.65
C ASP A 263 -14.05 -14.07 10.80
N PHE A 264 -12.97 -14.74 11.18
CA PHE A 264 -12.95 -15.74 12.25
C PHE A 264 -11.56 -15.80 12.93
N GLY A 265 -11.46 -16.49 14.04
CA GLY A 265 -10.20 -16.66 14.78
C GLY A 265 -10.01 -15.64 15.90
N PHE A 266 -11.07 -14.97 16.32
CA PHE A 266 -11.10 -14.03 17.44
C PHE A 266 -11.60 -14.69 18.73
N GLU A 267 -11.22 -14.14 19.88
CA GLU A 267 -11.76 -14.58 21.15
C GLU A 267 -13.23 -14.08 21.31
N LYS A 268 -14.01 -14.84 22.10
CA LYS A 268 -15.39 -14.43 22.37
C LYS A 268 -15.45 -13.13 23.17
N ASN A 269 -16.23 -12.17 22.69
CA ASN A 269 -16.32 -10.81 23.21
C ASN A 269 -15.00 -10.03 23.17
N GLU A 270 -14.15 -10.32 22.16
CA GLU A 270 -12.91 -9.58 21.96
C GLU A 270 -13.22 -8.18 21.41
N PRO A 271 -12.64 -7.10 22.00
CA PRO A 271 -12.66 -5.77 21.41
C PRO A 271 -11.86 -5.76 20.10
N VAL A 272 -12.46 -5.23 19.04
CA VAL A 272 -11.88 -5.24 17.68
C VAL A 272 -12.01 -3.88 17.01
N ASP A 273 -11.21 -3.64 15.98
CA ASP A 273 -11.45 -2.58 15.00
C ASP A 273 -12.23 -3.16 13.82
N VAL A 274 -13.29 -2.49 13.42
CA VAL A 274 -14.11 -2.84 12.25
C VAL A 274 -13.79 -1.86 11.14
N VAL A 275 -13.43 -2.36 9.96
CA VAL A 275 -13.15 -1.54 8.77
C VAL A 275 -14.21 -1.81 7.72
N ILE A 276 -14.74 -0.72 7.15
CA ILE A 276 -15.69 -0.77 6.05
C ILE A 276 -15.25 0.26 5.01
N ARG A 277 -15.04 -0.20 3.78
CA ARG A 277 -14.63 0.68 2.69
C ARG A 277 -15.79 1.55 2.25
N PRO A 278 -15.55 2.85 1.92
CA PRO A 278 -16.62 3.75 1.50
C PRO A 278 -17.39 3.33 0.24
N GLU A 279 -16.72 2.62 -0.66
CA GLU A 279 -17.30 2.10 -1.92
C GLU A 279 -18.15 0.85 -1.74
N ASP A 280 -17.98 0.12 -0.61
CA ASP A 280 -18.73 -1.12 -0.33
C ASP A 280 -20.04 -0.85 0.41
N ILE A 281 -20.34 0.41 0.75
CA ILE A 281 -21.52 0.79 1.47
C ILE A 281 -22.67 1.09 0.51
N ASP A 282 -23.75 0.31 0.60
CA ASP A 282 -24.98 0.54 -0.14
C ASP A 282 -25.87 1.59 0.52
N ILE A 283 -26.30 2.61 -0.24
CA ILE A 283 -27.35 3.53 0.18
C ILE A 283 -28.70 2.98 -0.29
N VAL A 284 -29.61 2.78 0.65
CA VAL A 284 -30.95 2.21 0.42
C VAL A 284 -32.04 3.10 1.03
N ALA A 285 -33.31 2.71 0.83
CA ALA A 285 -34.39 3.36 1.53
C ALA A 285 -34.28 3.15 3.07
N PRO A 286 -34.72 4.09 3.91
CA PRO A 286 -34.56 3.97 5.37
C PRO A 286 -35.10 2.66 5.95
N ASP A 287 -36.22 2.16 5.41
CA ASP A 287 -36.85 0.91 5.89
C ASP A 287 -36.06 -0.36 5.51
N ASP A 288 -35.15 -0.26 4.54
CA ASP A 288 -34.34 -1.39 4.06
C ASP A 288 -32.89 -1.34 4.59
N GLY A 289 -32.52 -0.30 5.37
CA GLY A 289 -31.19 -0.08 5.90
C GLY A 289 -30.93 -0.78 7.24
N HIS A 290 -29.72 -1.28 7.42
CA HIS A 290 -29.25 -1.74 8.73
C HIS A 290 -29.07 -0.56 9.70
N LEU A 291 -28.59 0.57 9.20
CA LEU A 291 -28.44 1.85 9.91
C LEU A 291 -29.13 2.94 9.09
N CYS A 292 -29.56 4.03 9.74
CA CYS A 292 -30.19 5.14 9.02
C CYS A 292 -29.62 6.46 9.51
N GLY A 293 -29.22 7.31 8.59
CA GLY A 293 -28.60 8.58 8.91
C GLY A 293 -29.03 9.72 8.00
N THR A 294 -28.59 10.93 8.32
CA THR A 294 -28.85 12.13 7.54
C THR A 294 -27.63 12.51 6.72
N VAL A 295 -27.80 12.74 5.43
CA VAL A 295 -26.74 13.25 4.54
C VAL A 295 -26.35 14.66 4.97
N THR A 296 -25.10 14.87 5.36
CA THR A 296 -24.58 16.17 5.84
C THR A 296 -23.71 16.89 4.82
N SER A 297 -23.06 16.14 3.92
CA SER A 297 -22.21 16.71 2.87
C SER A 297 -22.19 15.81 1.65
N VAL A 298 -22.07 16.41 0.45
CA VAL A 298 -21.90 15.69 -0.82
C VAL A 298 -20.87 16.44 -1.66
N THR A 299 -19.80 15.75 -2.08
CA THR A 299 -18.72 16.32 -2.86
C THR A 299 -18.48 15.49 -4.11
N PHE A 300 -18.59 16.11 -5.30
CA PHE A 300 -18.29 15.42 -6.56
C PHE A 300 -16.78 15.29 -6.80
N LYS A 301 -16.29 14.08 -7.00
CA LYS A 301 -14.88 13.74 -7.24
C LYS A 301 -14.56 13.38 -8.70
N GLY A 302 -15.49 13.59 -9.61
CA GLY A 302 -15.33 13.33 -11.05
C GLY A 302 -15.91 11.98 -11.49
N VAL A 303 -15.68 10.91 -10.76
CA VAL A 303 -16.19 9.55 -11.06
C VAL A 303 -17.31 9.16 -10.09
N HIS A 304 -17.22 9.59 -8.84
CA HIS A 304 -18.16 9.32 -7.77
C HIS A 304 -18.44 10.58 -6.95
N TYR A 305 -19.37 10.48 -6.03
CA TYR A 305 -19.62 11.45 -4.96
C TYR A 305 -19.12 10.89 -3.64
N ASP A 306 -18.36 11.70 -2.89
CA ASP A 306 -18.13 11.47 -1.46
C ASP A 306 -19.34 12.02 -0.72
N THR A 307 -20.11 11.13 -0.12
CA THR A 307 -21.34 11.45 0.63
C THR A 307 -21.06 11.19 2.11
N ILE A 308 -21.17 12.23 2.93
CA ILE A 308 -21.04 12.10 4.39
C ILE A 308 -22.42 11.94 4.99
N VAL A 309 -22.63 10.88 5.74
CA VAL A 309 -23.88 10.54 6.42
C VAL A 309 -23.65 10.53 7.92
N ASP A 310 -24.40 11.38 8.65
CA ASP A 310 -24.36 11.40 10.10
C ASP A 310 -25.34 10.35 10.66
N PHE A 311 -24.78 9.41 11.40
CA PHE A 311 -25.53 8.45 12.21
C PHE A 311 -25.19 8.69 13.68
N LYS A 312 -26.03 9.42 14.38
CA LYS A 312 -25.91 9.66 15.83
C LYS A 312 -24.55 10.22 16.26
N GLY A 313 -23.95 11.11 15.46
CA GLY A 313 -22.63 11.70 15.69
C GLY A 313 -21.49 11.04 14.94
N PHE A 314 -21.62 9.78 14.56
CA PHE A 314 -20.64 9.13 13.68
C PHE A 314 -20.85 9.53 12.22
N LYS A 315 -19.80 9.92 11.54
CA LYS A 315 -19.83 10.38 10.15
C LYS A 315 -19.33 9.30 9.21
N TRP A 316 -20.27 8.62 8.57
CA TRP A 316 -19.94 7.66 7.52
C TRP A 316 -19.49 8.40 6.26
N LEU A 317 -18.36 8.02 5.71
CA LEU A 317 -17.96 8.35 4.34
C LEU A 317 -18.48 7.24 3.42
N ILE A 318 -19.27 7.61 2.42
CA ILE A 318 -19.80 6.68 1.41
C ILE A 318 -19.41 7.19 0.02
N GLN A 319 -18.84 6.32 -0.81
CA GLN A 319 -18.51 6.61 -2.21
C GLN A 319 -19.55 5.98 -3.13
N THR A 320 -20.33 6.81 -3.81
CA THR A 320 -21.39 6.34 -4.69
C THR A 320 -21.44 7.13 -5.99
N THR A 321 -21.91 6.50 -7.07
CA THR A 321 -22.14 7.17 -8.35
C THR A 321 -23.45 7.98 -8.37
N ASP A 322 -24.33 7.74 -7.43
CA ASP A 322 -25.61 8.40 -7.30
C ASP A 322 -25.52 9.68 -6.45
N PHE A 323 -26.28 10.70 -6.81
CA PHE A 323 -26.36 11.95 -6.06
C PHE A 323 -27.48 11.88 -5.01
N TYR A 324 -27.16 12.24 -3.78
CA TYR A 324 -28.10 12.38 -2.67
C TYR A 324 -28.13 13.83 -2.17
N GLU A 325 -29.31 14.39 -1.95
CA GLU A 325 -29.45 15.78 -1.48
C GLU A 325 -29.05 15.89 0.00
N VAL A 326 -28.31 16.94 0.35
CA VAL A 326 -27.98 17.25 1.75
C VAL A 326 -29.25 17.45 2.56
N GLY A 327 -29.35 16.81 3.71
CA GLY A 327 -30.57 16.76 4.54
C GLY A 327 -31.48 15.56 4.28
N SER A 328 -31.20 14.75 3.24
CA SER A 328 -31.92 13.50 2.98
C SER A 328 -31.67 12.51 4.12
N TYR A 329 -32.70 11.80 4.55
CA TYR A 329 -32.60 10.69 5.49
C TYR A 329 -32.58 9.39 4.72
N ILE A 330 -31.48 8.62 4.86
CA ILE A 330 -31.20 7.43 4.06
C ILE A 330 -30.88 6.22 4.95
N GLY A 331 -31.04 5.01 4.37
CA GLY A 331 -30.59 3.75 4.97
C GLY A 331 -29.18 3.40 4.48
N ILE A 332 -28.39 2.78 5.35
CA ILE A 332 -27.08 2.18 5.06
C ILE A 332 -27.25 0.67 5.17
N ARG A 333 -26.87 -0.06 4.12
CA ARG A 333 -26.85 -1.53 4.13
C ARG A 333 -25.43 -2.01 3.94
N LEU A 334 -25.03 -3.01 4.71
CA LEU A 334 -23.72 -3.65 4.73
C LEU A 334 -23.91 -5.15 4.52
N GLU A 335 -23.20 -5.72 3.57
CA GLU A 335 -23.17 -7.17 3.40
C GLU A 335 -22.04 -7.77 4.28
N PRO A 336 -22.08 -9.07 4.61
CA PRO A 336 -21.07 -9.69 5.47
C PRO A 336 -19.63 -9.60 4.94
N GLU A 337 -19.46 -9.53 3.63
CA GLU A 337 -18.19 -9.42 2.92
C GLU A 337 -17.59 -8.01 2.98
N ASP A 338 -18.40 -6.99 3.24
CA ASP A 338 -18.00 -5.58 3.31
C ASP A 338 -17.36 -5.22 4.67
N ILE A 339 -17.54 -6.09 5.65
CA ILE A 339 -17.13 -5.89 7.05
C ILE A 339 -15.85 -6.67 7.30
N HIS A 340 -14.72 -5.96 7.43
CA HIS A 340 -13.43 -6.56 7.78
C HIS A 340 -13.06 -6.27 9.24
N ILE A 341 -12.62 -7.31 9.96
CA ILE A 341 -12.33 -7.25 11.41
C ILE A 341 -10.83 -7.32 11.65
N MET A 342 -10.34 -6.40 12.48
CA MET A 342 -8.93 -6.35 12.89
C MET A 342 -8.80 -6.44 14.41
N HIS A 343 -7.72 -7.08 14.87
CA HIS A 343 -7.33 -6.99 16.28
C HIS A 343 -6.99 -5.55 16.67
N LYS A 344 -7.31 -5.17 17.90
CA LYS A 344 -6.86 -3.89 18.46
C LYS A 344 -5.33 -3.80 18.44
N SER A 345 -4.81 -2.64 18.09
CA SER A 345 -3.38 -2.35 17.98
C SER A 345 -3.04 -1.00 18.61
N GLU A 346 -1.75 -0.65 18.61
CA GLU A 346 -1.30 0.70 19.02
C GLU A 346 -1.87 1.84 18.15
N TYR A 347 -2.45 1.49 17.01
CA TYR A 347 -3.05 2.43 16.06
C TYR A 347 -4.56 2.58 16.21
N SER A 348 -5.20 1.76 17.05
CA SER A 348 -6.65 1.82 17.28
C SER A 348 -7.05 3.17 17.87
N GLY A 349 -8.06 3.81 17.29
CA GLY A 349 -8.52 5.13 17.70
C GLY A 349 -7.64 6.31 17.25
N MET A 350 -6.64 6.08 16.39
CA MET A 350 -5.72 7.14 15.93
C MET A 350 -6.07 7.70 14.55
N PHE A 351 -6.89 7.00 13.77
CA PHE A 351 -7.12 7.29 12.35
C PHE A 351 -8.59 7.47 12.02
N GLY A 352 -8.83 8.36 11.08
CA GLY A 352 -10.07 8.63 10.41
C GLY A 352 -10.78 9.90 10.89
N ASP A 353 -10.73 10.98 10.10
CA ASP A 353 -11.54 12.18 10.33
C ASP A 353 -13.05 11.89 10.22
N TYR A 354 -13.40 10.83 9.48
CA TYR A 354 -14.79 10.38 9.28
C TYR A 354 -15.19 9.28 10.26
N SER A 355 -14.20 8.53 10.75
CA SER A 355 -14.34 7.46 11.72
C SER A 355 -13.78 7.83 13.09
N SER A 356 -13.54 9.13 13.35
CA SER A 356 -12.88 9.54 14.56
C SER A 356 -13.70 9.16 15.78
N TYR A 357 -13.04 8.48 16.68
CA TYR A 357 -13.41 8.32 18.06
C TYR A 357 -13.62 9.70 18.68
N SER A 358 -14.86 10.11 18.84
CA SER A 358 -15.20 11.15 19.80
C SER A 358 -15.48 10.46 21.14
N ALA A 359 -15.30 11.17 22.26
CA ALA A 359 -15.75 10.68 23.56
C ALA A 359 -17.29 10.38 23.58
N GLU A 360 -18.02 10.91 22.61
CA GLU A 360 -19.44 10.63 22.33
C GLU A 360 -19.64 9.21 21.75
N TYR A 361 -18.60 8.57 21.24
CA TYR A 361 -18.67 7.23 20.64
C TYR A 361 -18.71 6.13 21.70
N ASP A 362 -17.98 6.29 22.81
CA ASP A 362 -18.03 5.36 23.95
C ASP A 362 -19.44 5.26 24.55
N ASP A 363 -20.23 6.36 24.43
CA ASP A 363 -21.63 6.39 24.87
C ASP A 363 -22.57 5.64 23.91
N MET A 364 -22.16 5.35 22.65
CA MET A 364 -23.02 4.66 21.69
C MET A 364 -23.14 3.15 21.94
N ASP A 365 -22.24 2.56 22.70
CA ASP A 365 -22.34 1.15 23.15
C ASP A 365 -23.07 1.03 24.49
N ASP A 366 -23.58 2.14 25.06
CA ASP A 366 -24.39 2.11 26.28
C ASP A 366 -25.74 1.39 25.99
N PRO A 367 -26.00 0.24 26.58
CA PRO A 367 -27.25 -0.53 26.39
C PRO A 367 -28.50 0.25 26.80
N ASP A 368 -28.37 1.29 27.63
CA ASP A 368 -29.51 2.14 28.03
C ASP A 368 -29.89 3.15 26.93
N LEU A 369 -28.92 3.54 26.05
CA LEU A 369 -29.16 4.41 24.89
C LEU A 369 -29.64 3.61 23.66
N TYR A 370 -29.29 2.34 23.59
CA TYR A 370 -29.66 1.41 22.52
C TYR A 370 -30.20 0.12 23.12
N PRO A 371 -31.46 0.09 23.62
CA PRO A 371 -32.06 -1.13 24.09
C PRO A 371 -31.96 -2.19 22.98
N GLU A 372 -31.41 -3.36 23.30
CA GLU A 372 -31.39 -4.52 22.40
C GLU A 372 -32.81 -4.66 21.80
N ASP A 373 -32.90 -4.78 20.48
CA ASP A 373 -34.15 -5.09 19.81
C ASP A 373 -34.71 -6.33 20.53
N ALA A 374 -35.87 -6.18 21.12
CA ALA A 374 -36.51 -7.24 21.89
C ALA A 374 -36.52 -8.48 21.01
N GLU A 375 -35.89 -9.55 21.49
CA GLU A 375 -35.99 -10.85 20.86
C GLU A 375 -37.48 -11.08 20.57
N GLU A 376 -37.84 -11.19 19.29
CA GLU A 376 -39.09 -11.80 18.93
C GLU A 376 -39.08 -13.22 19.47
N SER A 377 -39.62 -13.38 20.64
CA SER A 377 -39.92 -14.68 21.23
C SER A 377 -40.94 -15.35 20.32
N GLU A 378 -40.46 -16.16 19.36
CA GLU A 378 -41.26 -17.25 18.84
C GLU A 378 -41.46 -18.25 19.96
N GLU A 379 -42.35 -17.95 20.91
CA GLU A 379 -42.99 -18.98 21.68
C GLU A 379 -43.92 -19.74 20.72
N ALA A 380 -43.41 -20.88 20.30
CA ALA A 380 -44.18 -21.94 19.72
C ALA A 380 -45.34 -22.26 20.63
N SER A 381 -46.56 -21.85 20.25
CA SER A 381 -47.79 -22.36 20.75
C SER A 381 -48.00 -23.81 20.23
N GLU A 382 -47.30 -24.76 20.79
CA GLU A 382 -47.79 -26.15 20.83
C GLU A 382 -48.92 -26.22 21.85
N GLY A 383 -50.13 -25.97 21.41
CA GLY A 383 -51.36 -26.27 22.09
C GLY A 383 -51.90 -27.58 21.56
N GLY A 384 -51.68 -28.65 22.31
CA GLY A 384 -52.30 -29.93 22.08
C GLY A 384 -53.86 -29.82 22.07
N LYS A 385 -54.47 -30.67 21.28
CA LYS A 385 -55.78 -31.26 21.54
C LYS A 385 -55.75 -32.69 21.11
N ASP A 386 -55.70 -33.51 22.12
CA ASP A 386 -56.22 -34.85 22.09
C ASP A 386 -57.76 -34.83 21.93
N GLU A 387 -58.29 -36.03 21.54
CA GLU A 387 -59.65 -36.48 21.60
C GLU A 387 -60.61 -36.03 20.46
N GLU A 388 -60.95 -36.83 19.56
CA GLU A 388 -61.77 -38.07 19.49
C GLU A 388 -61.61 -38.77 18.12
#